data_2192e5b23640ef6fbd777a65afeed2cd
#
_entry.id   2192e5b23640ef6fbd777a65afeed2cd
#
_cell.length_a   1.000
_cell.length_b   1.000
_cell.length_c   1.000
_cell.angle_alpha   90.00
_cell.angle_beta   90.00
_cell.angle_gamma   90.00
#
_symmetry.space_group_name_H-M   'P 1'
#
loop_
_entity.id
_entity.type
_entity.pdbx_description
1 polymer ?
#
loop_
_entity_poly.entity_id
_entity_poly.type
_entity_poly.pdbx_seq_one_letter_code
_entity_poly.pdbx_strand_id
1 'polypeptide(L)' 'MTTVEATGQHQNLLVPGSAVAVWIQLDKSWSDGFQVVDLTTDGYVIRRLSDGATLPRSFPVGSVRAV' A
#
# COMPACT_ATOMS: atom_id res chain seq x y z
N MET A 1 -10.81 -8.30 -24.64
CA MET A 1 -10.65 -8.24 -24.21
C MET A 1 -10.46 -8.08 -23.35
N THR A 2 -10.52 -8.12 -23.12
CA THR A 2 -10.28 -7.95 -22.42
C THR A 2 -9.99 -7.96 -21.53
N THR A 3 -10.06 -8.05 -21.43
CA THR A 3 -9.67 -8.02 -20.71
C THR A 3 -9.28 -7.69 -20.06
N VAL A 4 -9.27 -7.57 -20.27
CA VAL A 4 -8.78 -7.19 -19.83
C VAL A 4 -8.80 -6.62 -19.09
N GLU A 5 -9.31 -6.20 -19.29
CA GLU A 5 -9.38 -5.62 -18.54
C GLU A 5 -9.36 -5.87 -17.35
N ALA A 6 -9.94 -6.14 -17.14
CA ALA A 6 -10.02 -6.52 -15.85
C ALA A 6 -8.77 -6.83 -15.32
N THR A 7 -8.08 -7.27 -16.10
CA THR A 7 -6.79 -7.45 -15.75
C THR A 7 -6.18 -6.25 -15.24
N GLY A 8 -6.69 -5.15 -15.51
CA GLY A 8 -6.10 -3.93 -15.06
C GLY A 8 -5.94 -3.86 -13.58
N GLN A 9 -6.76 -4.52 -12.85
CA GLN A 9 -6.67 -4.46 -11.43
C GLN A 9 -5.39 -5.01 -10.90
N HIS A 10 -4.85 -5.97 -11.56
CA HIS A 10 -3.62 -6.57 -11.10
C HIS A 10 -2.47 -5.63 -11.22
N GLN A 11 -2.56 -4.69 -12.12
CA GLN A 11 -1.49 -3.76 -12.33
C GLN A 11 -1.44 -2.68 -11.29
N ASN A 12 -2.42 -2.67 -10.40
CA ASN A 12 -2.43 -1.71 -9.32
C ASN A 12 -1.62 -2.15 -8.13
N LEU A 13 -1.05 -3.34 -8.18
CA LEU A 13 -0.17 -3.77 -7.10
C LEU A 13 1.08 -2.90 -7.10
N LEU A 14 1.46 -2.47 -5.92
CA LEU A 14 2.57 -1.54 -5.75
C LEU A 14 3.83 -2.33 -5.46
N VAL A 15 4.93 -1.92 -6.05
CA VAL A 15 6.20 -2.61 -5.87
C VAL A 15 6.91 -2.07 -4.63
N PRO A 16 7.78 -2.88 -4.02
CA PRO A 16 8.59 -2.40 -2.90
C PRO A 16 9.35 -1.15 -3.28
N GLY A 17 9.41 -0.20 -2.39
CA GLY A 17 10.02 1.09 -2.63
C GLY A 17 9.04 2.18 -3.07
N SER A 18 7.81 1.82 -3.43
CA SER A 18 6.81 2.80 -3.84
C SER A 18 6.41 3.69 -2.69
N ALA A 19 6.34 4.99 -2.94
CA ALA A 19 5.78 5.93 -1.97
C ALA A 19 4.27 5.81 -1.99
N VAL A 20 3.67 5.71 -0.82
CA VAL A 20 2.24 5.42 -0.71
C VAL A 20 1.58 6.23 0.39
N ALA A 21 0.26 6.31 0.31
CA ALA A 21 -0.58 6.74 1.41
C ALA A 21 -1.31 5.53 1.95
N VAL A 22 -1.59 5.51 3.25
CA VAL A 22 -2.31 4.43 3.89
C VAL A 22 -3.58 4.98 4.52
N TRP A 23 -4.61 4.13 4.56
CA TRP A 23 -5.86 4.50 5.19
C TRP A 23 -5.73 4.33 6.69
N ILE A 24 -5.97 5.40 7.43
CA ILE A 24 -5.93 5.38 8.89
C ILE A 24 -7.37 5.32 9.39
N GLN A 25 -7.75 4.17 9.89
CA GLN A 25 -9.13 3.94 10.29
C GLN A 25 -9.56 4.86 11.42
N LEU A 26 -8.67 5.14 12.34
CA LEU A 26 -8.97 5.98 13.48
C LEU A 26 -9.34 7.39 13.05
N ASP A 27 -8.61 7.93 12.08
CA ASP A 27 -8.86 9.28 11.57
C ASP A 27 -9.78 9.27 10.37
N LYS A 28 -10.07 8.11 9.82
CA LYS A 28 -10.87 7.96 8.60
C LYS A 28 -10.34 8.82 7.49
N SER A 29 -9.04 8.76 7.28
CA SER A 29 -8.38 9.57 6.25
C SER A 29 -7.16 8.86 5.73
N TRP A 30 -6.71 9.32 4.57
CA TRP A 30 -5.47 8.84 3.97
C TRP A 30 -4.31 9.65 4.54
N SER A 31 -3.23 8.94 4.87
CA SER A 31 -2.03 9.58 5.38
C SER A 31 -0.86 9.18 4.50
N ASP A 32 -0.13 10.14 3.95
CA ASP A 32 1.06 9.84 3.16
C ASP A 32 2.30 9.80 4.05
N GLY A 33 3.47 9.68 3.43
CA GLY A 33 4.71 9.57 4.19
C GLY A 33 5.11 8.15 4.48
N PHE A 34 4.64 7.21 3.67
CA PHE A 34 4.93 5.79 3.83
C PHE A 34 5.49 5.20 2.56
N GLN A 35 6.07 4.02 2.70
CA GLN A 35 6.70 3.32 1.58
C GLN A 35 6.42 1.82 1.72
N VAL A 36 6.19 1.17 0.60
CA VAL A 36 6.03 -0.29 0.59
C VAL A 36 7.39 -0.95 0.80
N VAL A 37 7.45 -1.88 1.75
CA VAL A 37 8.64 -2.70 1.98
C VAL A 37 8.50 -4.03 1.26
N ASP A 38 7.31 -4.62 1.33
CA ASP A 38 7.08 -5.94 0.74
C ASP A 38 5.59 -6.14 0.53
N LEU A 39 5.25 -7.12 -0.28
CA LEU A 39 3.88 -7.54 -0.50
C LEU A 39 3.76 -8.99 -0.02
N THR A 40 2.83 -9.23 0.87
CA THR A 40 2.58 -10.57 1.41
C THR A 40 1.16 -10.99 1.11
N THR A 41 0.80 -12.19 1.50
CA THR A 41 -0.57 -12.67 1.33
C THR A 41 -1.56 -11.86 2.16
N ASP A 42 -1.09 -11.19 3.21
CA ASP A 42 -1.95 -10.39 4.08
C ASP A 42 -2.05 -8.94 3.64
N GLY A 43 -1.27 -8.54 2.65
CA GLY A 43 -1.26 -7.18 2.17
C GLY A 43 0.15 -6.62 2.14
N TYR A 44 0.28 -5.31 2.32
CA TYR A 44 1.58 -4.64 2.22
C TYR A 44 2.23 -4.50 3.58
N VAL A 45 3.53 -4.76 3.62
CA VAL A 45 4.37 -4.36 4.74
C VAL A 45 4.82 -2.94 4.45
N ILE A 46 4.63 -2.04 5.41
CA ILE A 46 4.78 -0.60 5.21
C ILE A 46 5.84 -0.05 6.16
N ARG A 47 6.62 0.88 5.66
CA ARG A 47 7.62 1.59 6.45
C ARG A 47 7.25 3.06 6.49
N ARG A 48 7.43 3.68 7.65
CA ARG A 48 7.22 5.11 7.82
C ARG A 48 8.47 5.85 7.40
N LEU A 49 8.31 6.82 6.52
CA LEU A 49 9.49 7.50 5.96
C LEU A 49 10.14 8.45 6.96
N SER A 50 9.37 8.99 7.89
CA SER A 50 9.92 9.99 8.82
C SER A 50 11.02 9.44 9.71
N ASP A 51 10.95 8.16 10.09
CA ASP A 51 11.95 7.55 10.96
C ASP A 51 12.42 6.19 10.47
N GLY A 52 11.93 5.73 9.33
CA GLY A 52 12.33 4.44 8.78
C GLY A 52 11.78 3.23 9.50
N ALA A 53 10.87 3.42 10.43
CA ALA A 53 10.33 2.31 11.19
C ALA A 53 9.34 1.51 10.37
N THR A 54 9.48 0.19 10.38
CA THR A 54 8.51 -0.70 9.76
C THR A 54 7.33 -0.87 10.70
N LEU A 55 6.12 -0.69 10.17
CA LEU A 55 4.93 -0.80 10.98
C LEU A 55 4.70 -2.25 11.36
N PRO A 56 4.12 -2.50 12.55
CA PRO A 56 4.10 -3.85 13.12
C PRO A 56 3.10 -4.80 12.48
N ARG A 57 2.34 -4.35 11.50
CA ARG A 57 1.37 -5.22 10.84
C ARG A 57 1.25 -4.86 9.38
N SER A 58 0.70 -5.80 8.60
CA SER A 58 0.44 -5.57 7.18
C SER A 58 -0.83 -4.76 7.00
N PHE A 59 -0.91 -4.04 5.89
CA PHE A 59 -2.09 -3.27 5.54
C PHE A 59 -2.76 -3.93 4.34
N PRO A 60 -4.08 -4.12 4.38
CA PRO A 60 -4.79 -4.70 3.23
C PRO A 60 -4.55 -3.87 1.98
N VAL A 61 -4.57 -4.54 0.84
CA VAL A 61 -4.30 -3.89 -0.44
C VAL A 61 -5.18 -2.66 -0.65
N GLY A 62 -6.45 -2.74 -0.25
CA GLY A 62 -7.36 -1.62 -0.41
C GLY A 62 -7.10 -0.43 0.51
N SER A 63 -6.22 -0.60 1.49
CA SER A 63 -5.88 0.46 2.45
C SER A 63 -4.57 1.16 2.11
N VAL A 64 -3.98 0.88 0.96
CA VAL A 64 -2.72 1.46 0.53
C VAL A 64 -2.87 1.92 -0.90
N ARG A 65 -2.42 3.12 -1.20
CA ARG A 65 -2.49 3.60 -2.58
C ARG A 65 -1.27 4.45 -2.90
N ALA A 66 -0.93 4.51 -4.18
CA ALA A 66 0.20 5.32 -4.63
C ALA A 66 -0.07 6.79 -4.39
N VAL A 67 0.98 7.49 -4.07
CA VAL A 67 0.94 8.95 -3.86
C VAL A 67 1.17 9.68 -5.17
#